data_10dda457b2c01a91e8617eb13e3dbd39
#
_entry.id   10dda457b2c01a91e8617eb13e3dbd39
#
_cell.length_a   1.000
_cell.length_b   1.000
_cell.length_c   1.000
_cell.angle_alpha   90.00
_cell.angle_beta   90.00
_cell.angle_gamma   90.00
#
_symmetry.space_group_name_H-M   'P 1'
#
loop_
_entity.id
_entity.type
_entity.pdbx_description
1 polymer ?
#
loop_
_entity_poly.entity_id
_entity_poly.type
_entity_poly.pdbx_seq_one_letter_code
_entity_poly.pdbx_strand_id
1 'polypeptide(L)'
;MISVGQYSKLKVSKKVDFGYYLEDNFGDEVLLPNSAAKGHEIKEGDQLEVFIYRDSKDRMISTLKKPLLTVGEIGYLEVVSQNNIGAFVNFGLERDLFVPLKEQSYKLKEGKKYLFYMYVDKTDRLAATTRIHSYLDIAEEGKYKVSDEVNAIVYEINENATLNVAIDGEYRGLILANEHFEYIYPGQEIKGRVKRIYEDGTIGVTTRKKRLEARSELSETILNYLKENGGFMPYNDKSSPEDIKREFNTSKNYFKMTLGGLMREKLITQDKEGTRLL
;
A
#
# COMPACT_ATOMS: atom_id res chain seq x y z
N MET A 1 -4.10 -12.57 31.64
CA MET A 1 -4.69 -11.20 31.59
C MET A 1 -5.36 -11.03 30.24
N ILE A 2 -6.62 -10.71 30.21
CA ILE A 2 -7.43 -10.50 29.00
C ILE A 2 -7.21 -9.06 28.53
N SER A 3 -6.71 -8.87 27.28
CA SER A 3 -6.37 -7.53 26.75
C SER A 3 -7.10 -7.26 25.44
N VAL A 4 -7.74 -6.10 25.32
CA VAL A 4 -8.44 -5.66 24.11
C VAL A 4 -7.46 -5.54 22.95
N GLY A 5 -7.85 -6.06 21.78
CA GLY A 5 -7.06 -6.00 20.56
C GLY A 5 -5.98 -7.07 20.41
N GLN A 6 -5.97 -8.07 21.30
CA GLN A 6 -5.01 -9.16 21.30
C GLN A 6 -5.70 -10.53 21.34
N TYR A 7 -4.96 -11.55 20.93
CA TYR A 7 -5.38 -12.94 21.12
C TYR A 7 -5.10 -13.39 22.56
N SER A 8 -6.03 -14.17 23.11
CA SER A 8 -5.87 -14.81 24.42
C SER A 8 -6.26 -16.28 24.34
N LYS A 9 -5.48 -17.15 24.99
CA LYS A 9 -5.85 -18.56 25.18
C LYS A 9 -6.64 -18.68 26.47
N LEU A 10 -7.91 -18.99 26.35
CA LEU A 10 -8.87 -19.01 27.45
C LEU A 10 -9.57 -20.38 27.52
N LYS A 11 -9.99 -20.76 28.73
CA LYS A 11 -10.75 -21.98 28.97
C LYS A 11 -12.24 -21.69 29.00
N VAL A 12 -13.05 -22.55 28.39
CA VAL A 12 -14.51 -22.46 28.47
C VAL A 12 -14.94 -22.83 29.90
N SER A 13 -15.45 -21.84 30.63
CA SER A 13 -15.90 -22.03 32.01
C SER A 13 -17.34 -22.52 32.07
N LYS A 14 -18.25 -21.97 31.24
CA LYS A 14 -19.66 -22.35 31.19
C LYS A 14 -20.33 -21.98 29.87
N LYS A 15 -21.36 -22.77 29.51
CA LYS A 15 -22.28 -22.47 28.41
C LYS A 15 -23.50 -21.73 28.93
N VAL A 16 -23.98 -20.74 28.16
CA VAL A 16 -25.21 -19.99 28.38
C VAL A 16 -26.05 -19.87 27.12
N ASP A 17 -27.28 -19.43 27.16
CA ASP A 17 -28.20 -19.36 26.00
C ASP A 17 -27.65 -18.46 24.87
N PHE A 18 -26.90 -17.41 25.19
CA PHE A 18 -26.37 -16.43 24.26
C PHE A 18 -24.89 -16.61 23.92
N GLY A 19 -24.20 -17.66 24.45
CA GLY A 19 -22.79 -17.93 24.16
C GLY A 19 -22.08 -18.77 25.21
N TYR A 20 -20.79 -18.54 25.34
CA TYR A 20 -19.90 -19.22 26.27
C TYR A 20 -19.11 -18.18 27.08
N TYR A 21 -18.96 -18.39 28.38
CA TYR A 21 -17.98 -17.65 29.16
C TYR A 21 -16.64 -18.36 29.10
N LEU A 22 -15.63 -17.58 28.82
CA LEU A 22 -14.23 -18.03 28.77
C LEU A 22 -13.48 -17.35 29.91
N GLU A 23 -12.62 -18.10 30.59
CA GLU A 23 -11.84 -17.61 31.74
C GLU A 23 -10.32 -17.76 31.47
N ASP A 24 -9.54 -16.82 32.00
CA ASP A 24 -8.09 -16.95 32.08
C ASP A 24 -7.66 -17.63 33.41
N ASN A 25 -6.34 -17.84 33.58
CA ASN A 25 -5.79 -18.48 34.77
C ASN A 25 -5.92 -17.60 36.04
N PHE A 26 -6.37 -16.35 35.92
CA PHE A 26 -6.55 -15.43 37.04
C PHE A 26 -8.02 -15.29 37.46
N GLY A 27 -8.93 -15.94 36.72
CA GLY A 27 -10.37 -15.89 36.95
C GLY A 27 -11.08 -14.72 36.28
N ASP A 28 -10.40 -13.99 35.37
CA ASP A 28 -11.07 -12.98 34.57
C ASP A 28 -11.91 -13.69 33.50
N GLU A 29 -13.18 -13.27 33.34
CA GLU A 29 -14.12 -13.86 32.39
C GLU A 29 -14.41 -12.92 31.22
N VAL A 30 -14.58 -13.50 30.03
CA VAL A 30 -15.05 -12.82 28.82
C VAL A 30 -16.11 -13.65 28.11
N LEU A 31 -17.12 -13.00 27.52
CA LEU A 31 -18.16 -13.66 26.75
C LEU A 31 -17.69 -13.94 25.31
N LEU A 32 -17.86 -15.17 24.84
CA LEU A 32 -17.85 -15.57 23.42
C LEU A 32 -19.29 -15.72 22.95
N PRO A 33 -19.86 -14.77 22.20
CA PRO A 33 -21.24 -14.86 21.72
C PRO A 33 -21.44 -16.02 20.74
N ASN A 34 -22.66 -16.59 20.66
CA ASN A 34 -22.99 -17.66 19.72
C ASN A 34 -22.71 -17.28 18.27
N SER A 35 -22.91 -16.02 17.87
CA SER A 35 -22.59 -15.51 16.52
C SER A 35 -21.10 -15.58 16.20
N ALA A 36 -20.26 -15.35 17.21
CA ALA A 36 -18.80 -15.38 17.10
C ALA A 36 -18.20 -16.79 17.21
N ALA A 37 -18.99 -17.75 17.74
CA ALA A 37 -18.64 -19.17 17.87
C ALA A 37 -19.18 -20.04 16.72
N LYS A 38 -19.91 -19.46 15.77
CA LYS A 38 -20.62 -20.21 14.72
C LYS A 38 -19.66 -21.08 13.89
N GLY A 39 -20.03 -22.36 13.73
CA GLY A 39 -19.24 -23.35 12.98
C GLY A 39 -18.24 -24.12 13.84
N HIS A 40 -18.18 -23.87 15.16
CA HIS A 40 -17.32 -24.60 16.10
C HIS A 40 -18.17 -25.41 17.08
N GLU A 41 -17.78 -26.67 17.29
CA GLU A 41 -18.31 -27.47 18.41
C GLU A 41 -17.47 -27.14 19.66
N ILE A 42 -18.11 -26.52 20.66
CA ILE A 42 -17.45 -26.04 21.86
C ILE A 42 -18.06 -26.73 23.09
N LYS A 43 -17.21 -27.24 23.96
CA LYS A 43 -17.57 -27.89 25.22
C LYS A 43 -16.92 -27.18 26.42
N GLU A 44 -17.58 -27.25 27.57
CA GLU A 44 -16.98 -26.78 28.82
C GLU A 44 -15.65 -27.52 29.08
N GLY A 45 -14.65 -26.75 29.46
CA GLY A 45 -13.29 -27.24 29.66
C GLY A 45 -12.36 -27.10 28.46
N ASP A 46 -12.88 -26.84 27.24
CA ASP A 46 -12.05 -26.62 26.05
C ASP A 46 -11.18 -25.38 26.22
N GLN A 47 -9.96 -25.43 25.63
CA GLN A 47 -9.10 -24.25 25.51
C GLN A 47 -9.23 -23.67 24.11
N LEU A 48 -9.59 -22.37 24.05
CA LEU A 48 -9.78 -21.65 22.80
C LEU A 48 -8.83 -20.46 22.72
N GLU A 49 -8.27 -20.22 21.53
CA GLU A 49 -7.57 -18.99 21.21
C GLU A 49 -8.54 -18.02 20.56
N VAL A 50 -8.85 -16.93 21.25
CA VAL A 50 -9.88 -15.96 20.86
C VAL A 50 -9.30 -14.56 20.78
N PHE A 51 -9.80 -13.76 19.85
CA PHE A 51 -9.51 -12.34 19.78
C PHE A 51 -10.46 -11.55 20.68
N ILE A 52 -9.93 -10.58 21.45
CA ILE A 52 -10.66 -9.79 22.41
C ILE A 52 -10.95 -8.40 21.86
N TYR A 53 -12.21 -7.97 21.91
CA TYR A 53 -12.61 -6.63 21.47
C TYR A 53 -13.84 -6.13 22.22
N ARG A 54 -14.35 -4.93 21.91
CA ARG A 54 -15.57 -4.40 22.53
C ARG A 54 -16.75 -4.41 21.56
N ASP A 55 -17.93 -4.79 22.06
CA ASP A 55 -19.18 -4.76 21.31
C ASP A 55 -19.80 -3.34 21.20
N SER A 56 -21.00 -3.23 20.61
CA SER A 56 -21.73 -1.96 20.43
C SER A 56 -22.17 -1.31 21.76
N LYS A 57 -22.22 -2.07 22.83
CA LYS A 57 -22.56 -1.62 24.17
C LYS A 57 -21.33 -1.41 25.04
N ASP A 58 -20.14 -1.37 24.42
CA ASP A 58 -18.86 -1.18 25.09
C ASP A 58 -18.46 -2.30 26.06
N ARG A 59 -19.05 -3.49 25.91
CA ARG A 59 -18.73 -4.66 26.72
C ARG A 59 -17.57 -5.42 26.09
N MET A 60 -16.64 -5.89 26.89
CA MET A 60 -15.57 -6.77 26.44
C MET A 60 -16.16 -8.11 26.01
N ILE A 61 -15.88 -8.54 24.79
CA ILE A 61 -16.31 -9.81 24.20
C ILE A 61 -15.16 -10.44 23.43
N SER A 62 -15.30 -11.72 23.12
CA SER A 62 -14.33 -12.46 22.34
C SER A 62 -14.93 -13.02 21.05
N THR A 63 -14.05 -13.39 20.11
CA THR A 63 -14.43 -14.03 18.83
C THR A 63 -13.41 -15.05 18.40
N LEU A 64 -13.88 -16.12 17.71
CA LEU A 64 -13.04 -17.07 17.00
C LEU A 64 -12.72 -16.60 15.56
N LYS A 65 -13.39 -15.54 15.08
CA LYS A 65 -13.05 -14.92 13.80
C LYS A 65 -11.68 -14.25 13.91
N LYS A 66 -10.88 -14.41 12.87
CA LYS A 66 -9.55 -13.78 12.78
C LYS A 66 -9.70 -12.38 12.18
N PRO A 67 -9.37 -11.30 12.90
CA PRO A 67 -9.28 -9.99 12.31
C PRO A 67 -8.12 -9.93 11.30
N LEU A 68 -8.17 -8.95 10.41
CA LEU A 68 -7.11 -8.67 9.44
C LEU A 68 -5.89 -7.98 10.07
N LEU A 69 -6.05 -7.50 11.32
CA LEU A 69 -5.07 -6.67 12.01
C LEU A 69 -5.28 -6.79 13.52
N THR A 70 -4.20 -6.78 14.29
CA THR A 70 -4.21 -6.71 15.75
C THR A 70 -3.56 -5.41 16.26
N VAL A 71 -3.72 -5.11 17.55
CA VAL A 71 -3.12 -3.92 18.15
C VAL A 71 -1.58 -4.00 18.05
N GLY A 72 -0.98 -2.92 17.56
CA GLY A 72 0.46 -2.84 17.34
C GLY A 72 0.90 -3.15 15.91
N GLU A 73 -0.02 -3.54 15.03
CA GLU A 73 0.30 -3.88 13.64
C GLU A 73 -0.16 -2.79 12.66
N ILE A 74 0.44 -2.79 11.48
CA ILE A 74 0.04 -1.99 10.32
C ILE A 74 -0.67 -2.89 9.32
N GLY A 75 -1.85 -2.45 8.82
CA GLY A 75 -2.60 -3.18 7.80
C GLY A 75 -3.10 -2.28 6.68
N TYR A 76 -3.20 -2.85 5.48
CA TYR A 76 -3.74 -2.19 4.29
C TYR A 76 -5.23 -2.49 4.15
N LEU A 77 -6.07 -1.60 4.70
CA LEU A 77 -7.50 -1.82 4.91
C LEU A 77 -8.35 -0.88 4.07
N GLU A 78 -9.58 -1.30 3.77
CA GLU A 78 -10.56 -0.55 3.01
C GLU A 78 -11.42 0.34 3.92
N VAL A 79 -11.61 1.60 3.50
CA VAL A 79 -12.55 2.53 4.14
C VAL A 79 -13.96 2.17 3.71
N VAL A 80 -14.81 1.76 4.66
CA VAL A 80 -16.20 1.34 4.42
C VAL A 80 -17.16 2.52 4.44
N SER A 81 -16.97 3.45 5.39
CA SER A 81 -17.82 4.62 5.55
C SER A 81 -17.11 5.77 6.23
N GLN A 82 -17.69 6.96 6.14
CA GLN A 82 -17.20 8.17 6.80
C GLN A 82 -18.35 9.00 7.35
N ASN A 83 -18.06 9.78 8.39
CA ASN A 83 -18.95 10.77 8.95
C ASN A 83 -18.18 11.99 9.48
N ASN A 84 -18.85 12.88 10.22
CA ASN A 84 -18.28 14.11 10.76
C ASN A 84 -17.28 13.91 11.92
N ILE A 85 -17.11 12.69 12.45
CA ILE A 85 -16.16 12.38 13.54
C ILE A 85 -14.97 11.53 13.07
N GLY A 86 -15.07 10.87 11.92
CA GLY A 86 -14.00 10.04 11.40
C GLY A 86 -14.42 9.09 10.29
N ALA A 87 -13.57 8.14 10.01
CA ALA A 87 -13.78 7.06 9.06
C ALA A 87 -13.88 5.71 9.78
N PHE A 88 -14.46 4.73 9.09
CA PHE A 88 -14.58 3.36 9.54
C PHE A 88 -13.95 2.45 8.50
N VAL A 89 -13.10 1.53 8.93
CA VAL A 89 -12.36 0.62 8.05
C VAL A 89 -12.65 -0.83 8.39
N ASN A 90 -12.79 -1.65 7.36
CA ASN A 90 -13.01 -3.07 7.52
C ASN A 90 -11.73 -3.76 7.99
N PHE A 91 -11.75 -4.33 9.18
CA PHE A 91 -10.63 -5.12 9.71
C PHE A 91 -10.99 -6.60 9.92
N GLY A 92 -12.07 -7.08 9.26
CA GLY A 92 -12.43 -8.50 9.19
C GLY A 92 -13.42 -8.97 10.26
N LEU A 93 -13.85 -8.11 11.18
CA LEU A 93 -14.87 -8.42 12.17
C LEU A 93 -16.22 -7.77 11.83
N GLU A 94 -17.25 -8.05 12.64
CA GLU A 94 -18.61 -7.50 12.46
C GLU A 94 -18.69 -5.98 12.67
N ARG A 95 -17.71 -5.42 13.35
CA ARG A 95 -17.59 -3.97 13.58
C ARG A 95 -16.38 -3.46 12.80
N ASP A 96 -16.57 -2.30 12.21
CA ASP A 96 -15.48 -1.60 11.56
C ASP A 96 -14.59 -0.89 12.59
N LEU A 97 -13.31 -0.78 12.27
CA LEU A 97 -12.32 -0.10 13.09
C LEU A 97 -12.42 1.41 12.86
N PHE A 98 -12.53 2.18 13.94
CA PHE A 98 -12.70 3.62 13.90
C PHE A 98 -11.37 4.36 13.69
N VAL A 99 -11.38 5.34 12.76
CA VAL A 99 -10.24 6.24 12.47
C VAL A 99 -10.67 7.68 12.73
N PRO A 100 -10.39 8.25 13.90
CA PRO A 100 -10.76 9.63 14.24
C PRO A 100 -10.23 10.65 13.23
N LEU A 101 -10.94 11.75 12.96
CA LEU A 101 -10.47 12.80 12.03
C LEU A 101 -9.07 13.31 12.37
N LYS A 102 -8.76 13.50 13.66
CA LYS A 102 -7.44 13.96 14.13
C LYS A 102 -6.30 12.97 13.86
N GLU A 103 -6.64 11.69 13.62
CA GLU A 103 -5.69 10.61 13.33
C GLU A 103 -5.51 10.37 11.82
N GLN A 104 -6.14 11.20 10.99
CA GLN A 104 -6.03 11.15 9.54
C GLN A 104 -5.03 12.20 9.05
N SER A 105 -3.93 11.79 8.44
CA SER A 105 -2.92 12.69 7.84
C SER A 105 -3.41 13.30 6.52
N TYR A 106 -4.41 12.69 5.90
CA TYR A 106 -5.00 13.10 4.63
C TYR A 106 -6.46 12.67 4.57
N LYS A 107 -7.20 13.24 3.61
CA LYS A 107 -8.61 12.91 3.41
C LYS A 107 -8.76 11.49 2.87
N LEU A 108 -9.41 10.64 3.62
CA LEU A 108 -9.77 9.28 3.21
C LEU A 108 -10.94 9.33 2.21
N LYS A 109 -11.12 8.24 1.46
CA LYS A 109 -12.25 8.06 0.51
C LYS A 109 -12.83 6.67 0.68
N GLU A 110 -14.16 6.56 0.72
CA GLU A 110 -14.86 5.29 0.78
C GLU A 110 -14.52 4.40 -0.42
N GLY A 111 -14.43 3.09 -0.20
CA GLY A 111 -14.03 2.09 -1.19
C GLY A 111 -12.56 2.12 -1.57
N LYS A 112 -11.73 2.97 -0.92
CA LYS A 112 -10.28 3.00 -1.13
C LYS A 112 -9.55 2.38 0.05
N LYS A 113 -8.39 1.78 -0.25
CA LYS A 113 -7.51 1.18 0.76
C LYS A 113 -6.39 2.14 1.13
N TYR A 114 -6.00 2.09 2.40
CA TYR A 114 -4.90 2.85 2.97
C TYR A 114 -4.20 2.02 4.05
N LEU A 115 -3.00 2.42 4.43
CA LEU A 115 -2.30 1.85 5.57
C LEU A 115 -2.78 2.48 6.87
N PHE A 116 -3.08 1.63 7.84
CA PHE A 116 -3.51 2.00 9.17
C PHE A 116 -2.71 1.24 10.21
N TYR A 117 -2.31 1.95 11.27
CA TYR A 117 -1.79 1.33 12.50
C TYR A 117 -2.91 1.23 13.52
N MET A 118 -3.11 0.03 14.09
CA MET A 118 -4.13 -0.22 15.11
C MET A 118 -3.59 -0.01 16.51
N TYR A 119 -4.34 0.71 17.32
CA TYR A 119 -4.01 0.96 18.73
C TYR A 119 -5.25 0.91 19.61
N VAL A 120 -5.05 0.85 20.94
CA VAL A 120 -6.10 1.03 21.94
C VAL A 120 -6.11 2.49 22.37
N ASP A 121 -7.25 3.15 22.29
CA ASP A 121 -7.40 4.55 22.69
C ASP A 121 -7.52 4.70 24.23
N LYS A 122 -7.59 5.96 24.70
CA LYS A 122 -7.69 6.28 26.14
C LYS A 122 -9.00 5.78 26.79
N THR A 123 -9.97 5.36 26.00
CA THR A 123 -11.25 4.80 26.46
C THR A 123 -11.28 3.28 26.34
N ASP A 124 -10.12 2.65 26.16
CA ASP A 124 -9.95 1.21 26.03
C ASP A 124 -10.71 0.63 24.83
N ARG A 125 -10.79 1.40 23.72
CA ARG A 125 -11.40 0.99 22.44
C ARG A 125 -10.36 0.86 21.34
N LEU A 126 -10.64 -0.05 20.42
CA LEU A 126 -9.84 -0.17 19.21
C LEU A 126 -10.02 1.05 18.31
N ALA A 127 -8.93 1.64 17.89
CA ALA A 127 -8.87 2.75 16.97
C ALA A 127 -7.69 2.58 16.01
N ALA A 128 -7.68 3.34 14.92
CA ALA A 128 -6.57 3.33 13.99
C ALA A 128 -6.15 4.75 13.57
N THR A 129 -4.92 4.85 13.08
CA THR A 129 -4.35 6.09 12.57
C THR A 129 -3.67 5.86 11.23
N THR A 130 -3.68 6.88 10.35
CA THR A 130 -2.85 6.90 9.13
C THR A 130 -1.44 7.44 9.39
N ARG A 131 -1.14 7.92 10.62
CA ARG A 131 0.17 8.44 11.02
C ARG A 131 1.14 7.30 11.34
N ILE A 132 1.47 6.51 10.32
CA ILE A 132 2.18 5.24 10.49
C ILE A 132 3.71 5.36 10.49
N HIS A 133 4.27 6.53 10.16
CA HIS A 133 5.71 6.70 9.94
C HIS A 133 6.58 6.16 11.08
N SER A 134 6.20 6.40 12.34
CA SER A 134 6.97 5.97 13.51
C SER A 134 6.79 4.48 13.86
N TYR A 135 5.82 3.82 13.24
CA TYR A 135 5.51 2.41 13.47
C TYR A 135 6.05 1.48 12.38
N LEU A 136 6.52 2.05 11.26
CA LEU A 136 7.21 1.29 10.24
C LEU A 136 8.62 0.95 10.69
N ASP A 137 9.05 -0.26 10.39
CA ASP A 137 10.37 -0.75 10.69
C ASP A 137 11.43 -0.15 9.77
N ILE A 138 12.66 -0.23 10.22
CA ILE A 138 13.85 0.04 9.41
C ILE A 138 14.37 -1.29 8.93
N ALA A 139 14.64 -1.41 7.64
CA ALA A 139 15.13 -2.65 7.07
C ALA A 139 16.53 -2.99 7.62
N GLU A 140 16.68 -4.24 8.05
CA GLU A 140 17.99 -4.75 8.46
C GLU A 140 19.00 -4.68 7.31
N GLU A 141 20.27 -4.51 7.65
CA GLU A 141 21.36 -4.47 6.67
C GLU A 141 21.37 -5.76 5.82
N GLY A 142 21.37 -5.59 4.50
CA GLY A 142 21.38 -6.69 3.54
C GLY A 142 20.02 -7.29 3.19
N LYS A 143 18.92 -6.88 3.84
CA LYS A 143 17.55 -7.33 3.49
C LYS A 143 17.15 -6.92 2.06
N TYR A 144 17.51 -5.72 1.64
CA TYR A 144 17.32 -5.23 0.27
C TYR A 144 18.65 -4.86 -0.37
N LYS A 145 18.70 -4.98 -1.69
CA LYS A 145 19.86 -4.60 -2.51
C LYS A 145 19.43 -3.61 -3.58
N VAL A 146 20.38 -2.79 -4.04
CA VAL A 146 20.15 -1.90 -5.18
C VAL A 146 19.71 -2.72 -6.39
N SER A 147 18.64 -2.28 -7.05
CA SER A 147 17.93 -2.91 -8.16
C SER A 147 16.90 -3.97 -7.78
N ASP A 148 16.71 -4.32 -6.54
CA ASP A 148 15.61 -5.20 -6.13
C ASP A 148 14.26 -4.55 -6.47
N GLU A 149 13.33 -5.34 -6.97
CA GLU A 149 11.94 -4.92 -7.17
C GLU A 149 11.20 -4.98 -5.84
N VAL A 150 10.41 -3.95 -5.56
CA VAL A 150 9.64 -3.82 -4.30
C VAL A 150 8.25 -3.29 -4.56
N ASN A 151 7.32 -3.66 -3.71
CA ASN A 151 6.00 -3.05 -3.65
C ASN A 151 6.04 -1.91 -2.62
N ALA A 152 5.60 -0.74 -3.03
CA ALA A 152 5.56 0.46 -2.19
C ALA A 152 4.13 0.97 -2.07
N ILE A 153 3.65 1.22 -0.85
CA ILE A 153 2.35 1.83 -0.59
C ILE A 153 2.59 3.25 -0.08
N VAL A 154 2.03 4.23 -0.78
CA VAL A 154 2.18 5.64 -0.41
C VAL A 154 1.33 5.96 0.81
N TYR A 155 1.94 6.45 1.88
CA TYR A 155 1.22 6.87 3.08
C TYR A 155 1.33 8.38 3.38
N GLU A 156 2.21 9.10 2.67
CA GLU A 156 2.36 10.54 2.84
C GLU A 156 3.01 11.16 1.61
N ILE A 157 2.59 12.37 1.27
CA ILE A 157 3.16 13.18 0.20
C ILE A 157 3.63 14.50 0.81
N ASN A 158 4.95 14.73 0.77
CA ASN A 158 5.56 15.93 1.30
C ASN A 158 5.35 17.14 0.36
N GLU A 159 5.51 18.37 0.88
CA GLU A 159 5.38 19.61 0.11
C GLU A 159 6.33 19.68 -1.09
N ASN A 160 7.51 19.07 -0.99
CA ASN A 160 8.49 18.96 -2.07
C ASN A 160 8.22 17.82 -3.06
N ALA A 161 7.00 17.24 -3.03
CA ALA A 161 6.56 16.11 -3.83
C ALA A 161 7.37 14.81 -3.61
N THR A 162 8.14 14.69 -2.54
CA THR A 162 8.71 13.41 -2.10
C THR A 162 7.60 12.57 -1.48
N LEU A 163 7.53 11.30 -1.86
CA LEU A 163 6.56 10.34 -1.32
C LEU A 163 7.21 9.55 -0.21
N ASN A 164 6.57 9.49 0.94
CA ASN A 164 6.87 8.50 1.97
C ASN A 164 6.07 7.24 1.70
N VAL A 165 6.74 6.11 1.64
CA VAL A 165 6.15 4.83 1.25
C VAL A 165 6.51 3.73 2.24
N ALA A 166 5.59 2.81 2.45
CA ALA A 166 5.86 1.57 3.15
C ALA A 166 6.27 0.50 2.12
N ILE A 167 7.49 0.02 2.22
CA ILE A 167 8.01 -1.05 1.37
C ILE A 167 7.50 -2.38 1.90
N ASP A 168 6.84 -3.15 1.03
CA ASP A 168 6.18 -4.42 1.33
C ASP A 168 5.20 -4.33 2.53
N GLY A 169 4.71 -3.10 2.81
CA GLY A 169 3.78 -2.80 3.91
C GLY A 169 4.43 -2.65 5.29
N GLU A 170 5.74 -2.81 5.41
CA GLU A 170 6.45 -2.99 6.68
C GLU A 170 7.60 -1.99 6.89
N TYR A 171 8.41 -1.70 5.86
CA TYR A 171 9.64 -0.93 5.99
C TYR A 171 9.53 0.49 5.49
N ARG A 172 10.27 1.42 6.14
CA ARG A 172 10.33 2.82 5.69
C ARG A 172 11.03 2.95 4.35
N GLY A 173 10.36 3.63 3.44
CA GLY A 173 10.93 3.99 2.15
C GLY A 173 10.52 5.38 1.70
N LEU A 174 11.21 5.89 0.70
CA LEU A 174 10.87 7.14 0.04
C LEU A 174 11.10 7.10 -1.46
N ILE A 175 10.30 7.88 -2.20
CA ILE A 175 10.46 8.13 -3.62
C ILE A 175 10.63 9.63 -3.80
N LEU A 176 11.80 10.06 -4.24
CA LEU A 176 12.07 11.49 -4.47
C LEU A 176 11.21 12.02 -5.62
N ALA A 177 10.90 13.31 -5.59
CA ALA A 177 10.07 14.00 -6.60
C ALA A 177 10.54 13.79 -8.05
N ASN A 178 11.86 13.66 -8.26
CA ASN A 178 12.44 13.39 -9.57
C ASN A 178 12.51 11.92 -9.94
N GLU A 179 12.00 11.03 -9.11
CA GLU A 179 11.99 9.57 -9.33
C GLU A 179 10.62 9.02 -9.68
N HIS A 180 9.59 9.88 -9.76
CA HIS A 180 8.25 9.55 -10.25
C HIS A 180 7.74 10.66 -11.17
N PHE A 181 6.79 10.37 -12.07
CA PHE A 181 6.27 11.32 -13.06
C PHE A 181 4.77 11.32 -13.16
N GLU A 182 4.11 10.34 -12.56
CA GLU A 182 2.66 10.19 -12.56
C GLU A 182 2.04 10.93 -11.37
N TYR A 183 0.76 11.27 -11.49
CA TYR A 183 0.00 11.77 -10.35
C TYR A 183 -0.23 10.62 -9.36
N ILE A 184 0.30 10.77 -8.18
CA ILE A 184 0.28 9.76 -7.11
C ILE A 184 -0.53 10.29 -5.94
N TYR A 185 -1.24 9.42 -5.25
CA TYR A 185 -2.08 9.75 -4.09
C TYR A 185 -1.84 8.78 -2.93
N PRO A 186 -2.13 9.19 -1.68
CA PRO A 186 -2.03 8.30 -0.53
C PRO A 186 -2.91 7.06 -0.68
N GLY A 187 -2.41 5.91 -0.26
CA GLY A 187 -3.04 4.60 -0.43
C GLY A 187 -2.74 3.91 -1.76
N GLN A 188 -2.07 4.57 -2.69
CA GLN A 188 -1.71 3.95 -3.96
C GLN A 188 -0.57 2.95 -3.78
N GLU A 189 -0.77 1.75 -4.35
CA GLU A 189 0.31 0.76 -4.51
C GLU A 189 1.14 1.09 -5.74
N ILE A 190 2.45 1.05 -5.60
CA ILE A 190 3.41 1.37 -6.64
C ILE A 190 4.44 0.25 -6.70
N LYS A 191 4.67 -0.30 -7.87
CA LYS A 191 5.83 -1.14 -8.12
C LYS A 191 7.03 -0.24 -8.39
N GLY A 192 8.08 -0.44 -7.65
CA GLY A 192 9.30 0.32 -7.77
C GLY A 192 10.54 -0.56 -7.67
N ARG A 193 11.68 0.08 -7.71
CA ARG A 193 12.97 -0.59 -7.62
C ARG A 193 13.86 0.16 -6.65
N VAL A 194 14.54 -0.57 -5.79
CA VAL A 194 15.53 0.00 -4.86
C VAL A 194 16.61 0.72 -5.63
N LYS A 195 16.74 2.01 -5.41
CA LYS A 195 17.77 2.86 -6.00
C LYS A 195 18.99 3.00 -5.08
N ARG A 196 18.75 3.14 -3.78
CA ARG A 196 19.77 3.20 -2.74
C ARG A 196 19.16 2.89 -1.38
N ILE A 197 20.02 2.58 -0.42
CA ILE A 197 19.66 2.48 0.99
C ILE A 197 20.41 3.63 1.70
N TYR A 198 19.69 4.39 2.51
CA TYR A 198 20.24 5.50 3.27
C TYR A 198 20.91 4.99 4.54
N GLU A 199 21.76 5.82 5.16
CA GLU A 199 22.48 5.47 6.40
C GLU A 199 21.56 5.17 7.57
N ASP A 200 20.36 5.78 7.61
CA ASP A 200 19.32 5.53 8.59
C ASP A 200 18.48 4.28 8.29
N GLY A 201 18.83 3.50 7.27
CA GLY A 201 18.14 2.31 6.83
C GLY A 201 16.90 2.57 5.97
N THR A 202 16.54 3.82 5.69
CA THR A 202 15.42 4.16 4.78
C THR A 202 15.72 3.71 3.36
N ILE A 203 14.73 3.10 2.69
CA ILE A 203 14.87 2.56 1.34
C ILE A 203 14.48 3.62 0.31
N GLY A 204 15.44 4.11 -0.47
CA GLY A 204 15.19 5.00 -1.60
C GLY A 204 14.75 4.20 -2.83
N VAL A 205 13.55 4.48 -3.34
CA VAL A 205 12.94 3.75 -4.45
C VAL A 205 12.78 4.66 -5.67
N THR A 206 12.80 4.09 -6.86
CA THR A 206 12.49 4.74 -8.12
C THR A 206 11.42 3.99 -8.88
N THR A 207 10.48 4.71 -9.48
CA THR A 207 9.50 4.16 -10.43
C THR A 207 10.00 4.26 -11.88
N ARG A 208 11.18 4.86 -12.08
CA ARG A 208 11.78 4.98 -13.41
C ARG A 208 12.18 3.62 -13.95
N LYS A 209 11.77 3.32 -15.16
CA LYS A 209 12.23 2.14 -15.87
C LYS A 209 13.76 2.19 -16.09
N LYS A 210 14.39 1.03 -16.13
CA LYS A 210 15.81 0.97 -16.51
C LYS A 210 15.99 1.62 -17.87
N ARG A 211 17.08 2.36 -18.04
CA ARG A 211 17.37 3.12 -19.28
C ARG A 211 17.28 2.26 -20.56
N LEU A 212 17.61 0.98 -20.47
CA LEU A 212 17.52 0.03 -21.57
C LEU A 212 16.06 -0.37 -21.88
N GLU A 213 15.25 -0.64 -20.84
CA GLU A 213 13.84 -1.02 -20.97
C GLU A 213 13.00 0.15 -21.51
N ALA A 214 13.17 1.34 -20.96
CA ALA A 214 12.50 2.54 -21.44
C ALA A 214 12.86 2.83 -22.90
N ARG A 215 14.12 2.56 -23.31
CA ARG A 215 14.56 2.72 -24.70
C ARG A 215 13.96 1.68 -25.62
N SER A 216 13.81 0.43 -25.18
CA SER A 216 13.16 -0.64 -25.94
C SER A 216 11.68 -0.29 -26.20
N GLU A 217 10.94 0.12 -25.18
CA GLU A 217 9.54 0.53 -25.31
C GLU A 217 9.34 1.74 -26.23
N LEU A 218 10.17 2.78 -26.08
CA LEU A 218 10.10 3.93 -26.97
C LEU A 218 10.47 3.55 -28.41
N SER A 219 11.40 2.62 -28.62
CA SER A 219 11.73 2.09 -29.95
C SER A 219 10.52 1.40 -30.57
N GLU A 220 9.83 0.55 -29.81
CA GLU A 220 8.59 -0.11 -30.27
C GLU A 220 7.48 0.90 -30.55
N THR A 221 7.30 1.90 -29.70
CA THR A 221 6.31 2.97 -29.91
C THR A 221 6.58 3.72 -31.21
N ILE A 222 7.82 4.10 -31.47
CA ILE A 222 8.22 4.80 -32.71
C ILE A 222 8.00 3.91 -33.93
N LEU A 223 8.40 2.64 -33.87
CA LEU A 223 8.23 1.71 -34.99
C LEU A 223 6.75 1.44 -35.29
N ASN A 224 5.91 1.30 -34.24
CA ASN A 224 4.48 1.14 -34.42
C ASN A 224 3.83 2.41 -35.01
N TYR A 225 4.20 3.60 -34.50
CA TYR A 225 3.76 4.86 -35.10
C TYR A 225 4.06 4.93 -36.58
N LEU A 226 5.30 4.59 -36.98
CA LEU A 226 5.70 4.58 -38.38
C LEU A 226 4.88 3.58 -39.20
N LYS A 227 4.66 2.35 -38.71
CA LYS A 227 3.85 1.33 -39.40
C LYS A 227 2.40 1.78 -39.62
N GLU A 228 1.78 2.38 -38.58
CA GLU A 228 0.41 2.88 -38.64
C GLU A 228 0.22 4.09 -39.53
N ASN A 229 1.30 4.89 -39.78
CA ASN A 229 1.28 6.09 -40.60
C ASN A 229 2.00 5.91 -41.94
N GLY A 230 1.94 4.71 -42.53
CA GLY A 230 2.46 4.46 -43.88
C GLY A 230 3.99 4.54 -43.98
N GLY A 231 4.71 4.28 -42.90
CA GLY A 231 6.18 4.28 -42.85
C GLY A 231 6.80 5.65 -42.63
N PHE A 232 6.02 6.68 -42.33
CA PHE A 232 6.49 8.06 -42.14
C PHE A 232 5.99 8.69 -40.85
N MET A 233 6.84 9.49 -40.20
CA MET A 233 6.44 10.40 -39.14
C MET A 233 7.10 11.79 -39.31
N PRO A 234 6.38 12.91 -39.06
CA PRO A 234 6.93 14.27 -39.25
C PRO A 234 7.81 14.71 -38.07
N TYR A 235 8.41 13.79 -37.36
CA TYR A 235 9.27 14.01 -36.20
C TYR A 235 10.67 13.46 -36.47
N ASN A 236 11.69 14.23 -36.04
CA ASN A 236 13.09 13.87 -36.12
C ASN A 236 13.89 14.42 -34.92
N ASP A 237 15.20 14.33 -34.93
CA ASP A 237 16.08 14.80 -33.85
C ASP A 237 16.07 16.32 -33.65
N LYS A 238 15.47 17.10 -34.57
CA LYS A 238 15.32 18.56 -34.52
C LYS A 238 13.95 19.01 -34.06
N SER A 239 12.96 18.11 -33.97
CA SER A 239 11.59 18.44 -33.50
C SER A 239 11.58 19.11 -32.15
N SER A 240 10.54 19.92 -31.86
CA SER A 240 10.45 20.66 -30.60
C SER A 240 10.28 19.73 -29.39
N PRO A 241 10.77 20.10 -28.17
CA PRO A 241 10.55 19.33 -26.96
C PRO A 241 9.07 19.15 -26.63
N GLU A 242 8.24 20.16 -26.95
CA GLU A 242 6.80 20.18 -26.69
C GLU A 242 6.07 19.14 -27.56
N ASP A 243 6.40 19.08 -28.86
CA ASP A 243 5.83 18.10 -29.79
C ASP A 243 6.20 16.68 -29.41
N ILE A 244 7.48 16.44 -29.08
CA ILE A 244 7.94 15.12 -28.66
C ILE A 244 7.30 14.68 -27.35
N LYS A 245 7.11 15.60 -26.41
CA LYS A 245 6.43 15.29 -25.14
C LYS A 245 4.95 14.97 -25.36
N ARG A 246 4.27 15.74 -26.23
CA ARG A 246 2.85 15.55 -26.56
C ARG A 246 2.61 14.19 -27.24
N GLU A 247 3.43 13.83 -28.23
CA GLU A 247 3.19 12.67 -29.08
C GLU A 247 3.74 11.36 -28.48
N PHE A 248 4.94 11.41 -27.92
CA PHE A 248 5.65 10.22 -27.43
C PHE A 248 5.80 10.17 -25.90
N ASN A 249 5.23 11.12 -25.18
CA ASN A 249 5.33 11.22 -23.72
C ASN A 249 6.76 11.07 -23.17
N THR A 250 7.75 11.61 -23.88
CA THR A 250 9.17 11.48 -23.55
C THR A 250 9.93 12.79 -23.69
N SER A 251 11.18 12.84 -23.20
CA SER A 251 12.04 14.01 -23.41
C SER A 251 12.69 13.97 -24.79
N LYS A 252 12.93 15.17 -25.39
CA LYS A 252 13.64 15.31 -26.67
C LYS A 252 14.99 14.56 -26.67
N ASN A 253 15.75 14.63 -25.59
CA ASN A 253 17.04 13.96 -25.51
C ASN A 253 16.89 12.43 -25.56
N TYR A 254 15.87 11.90 -24.90
CA TYR A 254 15.59 10.46 -24.90
C TYR A 254 15.11 9.98 -26.26
N PHE A 255 14.20 10.74 -26.90
CA PHE A 255 13.74 10.50 -28.27
C PHE A 255 14.90 10.47 -29.27
N LYS A 256 15.77 11.50 -29.25
CA LYS A 256 16.96 11.56 -30.08
C LYS A 256 17.88 10.34 -29.93
N MET A 257 18.12 9.91 -28.69
CA MET A 257 18.95 8.72 -28.41
C MET A 257 18.31 7.44 -28.96
N THR A 258 16.99 7.31 -28.88
CA THR A 258 16.24 6.17 -29.39
C THR A 258 16.31 6.13 -30.93
N LEU A 259 16.06 7.26 -31.61
CA LEU A 259 16.21 7.37 -33.05
C LEU A 259 17.62 6.99 -33.50
N GLY A 260 18.67 7.47 -32.83
CA GLY A 260 20.04 7.11 -33.10
C GLY A 260 20.34 5.61 -32.94
N GLY A 261 19.57 4.90 -32.07
CA GLY A 261 19.61 3.45 -31.96
C GLY A 261 18.98 2.75 -33.14
N LEU A 262 17.74 3.11 -33.47
CA LEU A 262 17.00 2.55 -34.58
C LEU A 262 17.70 2.76 -35.94
N MET A 263 18.37 3.91 -36.12
CA MET A 263 19.21 4.15 -37.33
C MET A 263 20.42 3.22 -37.40
N ARG A 264 21.10 2.98 -36.25
CA ARG A 264 22.22 2.01 -36.21
C ARG A 264 21.80 0.59 -36.52
N GLU A 265 20.57 0.24 -36.11
CA GLU A 265 19.94 -1.06 -36.42
C GLU A 265 19.39 -1.13 -37.84
N LYS A 266 19.51 -0.03 -38.63
CA LYS A 266 18.99 0.08 -39.99
C LYS A 266 17.50 -0.17 -40.12
N LEU A 267 16.72 0.22 -39.09
CA LEU A 267 15.27 0.10 -39.09
C LEU A 267 14.58 1.38 -39.59
N ILE A 268 15.25 2.53 -39.46
CA ILE A 268 14.75 3.83 -39.89
C ILE A 268 15.82 4.68 -40.54
N THR A 269 15.37 5.67 -41.32
CA THR A 269 16.21 6.78 -41.84
C THR A 269 15.59 8.12 -41.46
N GLN A 270 16.40 9.19 -41.44
CA GLN A 270 15.94 10.54 -41.17
C GLN A 270 16.33 11.50 -42.30
N ASP A 271 15.46 12.44 -42.57
CA ASP A 271 15.68 13.58 -43.45
C ASP A 271 15.21 14.89 -42.85
N LYS A 272 15.12 15.97 -43.62
CA LYS A 272 14.64 17.28 -43.15
C LYS A 272 13.14 17.28 -42.86
N GLU A 273 12.37 16.39 -43.44
CA GLU A 273 10.93 16.32 -43.36
C GLU A 273 10.47 15.46 -42.16
N GLY A 274 11.30 14.47 -41.74
CA GLY A 274 10.96 13.60 -40.62
C GLY A 274 11.78 12.30 -40.58
N THR A 275 11.14 11.23 -40.12
CA THR A 275 11.71 9.89 -40.01
C THR A 275 10.90 8.89 -40.83
N ARG A 276 11.58 7.97 -41.52
CA ARG A 276 10.98 6.94 -42.39
C ARG A 276 11.42 5.55 -41.94
N LEU A 277 10.51 4.60 -42.05
CA LEU A 277 10.80 3.17 -41.91
C LEU A 277 11.59 2.69 -43.13
N LEU A 278 12.59 1.84 -42.95
CA LEU A 278 13.38 1.25 -44.02
C LEU A 278 12.83 -0.11 -44.45
#